data_1d219ee3b229e766c1affa530d3a9216
#
_entry.id   1d219ee3b229e766c1affa530d3a9216
#
_cell.length_a   1.000
_cell.length_b   1.000
_cell.length_c   1.000
_cell.angle_alpha   90.00
_cell.angle_beta   90.00
_cell.angle_gamma   90.00
#
_symmetry.space_group_name_H-M   'P 1'
#
loop_
_entity.id
_entity.type
_entity.pdbx_description
1 polymer ?
#
loop_
_entity_poly.entity_id
_entity_poly.type
_entity_poly.pdbx_seq_one_letter_code
_entity_poly.pdbx_strand_id
1 'polypeptide(L)'
;MDKAEMVSLDIERGAALLDALDRAKLKVGVALWAHLAEYDDWRLVVSARRFDSLDLRDAYGLLIDSLDAAGFTPRTTPPVMILPMADPFVRELRRRFAKTKSVEGMRLGGQMIGDRFVQDGYVYRIE
;
A
#
# COMPACT_ATOMS: atom_id res chain seq x y z
N MET A 1 20.06 8.21 3.30
CA MET A 1 19.34 6.99 3.72
C MET A 1 19.51 5.90 2.68
N ASP A 2 19.79 4.70 3.11
CA ASP A 2 19.86 3.56 2.20
C ASP A 2 18.46 3.25 1.67
N LYS A 3 18.34 3.15 0.35
CA LYS A 3 17.05 2.84 -0.31
C LYS A 3 16.47 1.49 0.13
N ALA A 4 17.31 0.57 0.57
CA ALA A 4 16.88 -0.76 0.98
C ALA A 4 16.32 -0.81 2.40
N GLU A 5 16.34 0.30 3.14
CA GLU A 5 15.88 0.32 4.53
C GLU A 5 14.60 1.12 4.70
N MET A 6 13.66 0.52 5.45
CA MET A 6 12.43 1.20 5.86
C MET A 6 12.64 1.79 7.24
N VAL A 7 12.59 3.10 7.36
CA VAL A 7 12.78 3.79 8.64
C VAL A 7 11.44 4.02 9.34
N SER A 8 11.48 4.22 10.67
CA SER A 8 10.27 4.38 11.48
C SER A 8 9.39 5.55 11.02
N LEU A 9 9.99 6.63 10.52
CA LEU A 9 9.22 7.76 10.01
C LEU A 9 8.35 7.37 8.80
N ASP A 10 8.90 6.54 7.90
CA ASP A 10 8.15 6.07 6.74
C ASP A 10 7.02 5.14 7.18
N ILE A 11 7.27 4.29 8.18
CA ILE A 11 6.25 3.40 8.73
C ILE A 11 5.12 4.23 9.36
N GLU A 12 5.44 5.27 10.10
CA GLU A 12 4.45 6.16 10.70
C GLU A 12 3.64 6.92 9.65
N ARG A 13 4.30 7.42 8.61
CA ARG A 13 3.63 8.14 7.52
C ARG A 13 2.66 7.22 6.76
N GLY A 14 3.06 5.99 6.51
CA GLY A 14 2.19 5.01 5.87
C GLY A 14 0.98 4.68 6.72
N ALA A 15 1.17 4.52 8.03
CA ALA A 15 0.07 4.29 8.96
C ALA A 15 -0.90 5.47 9.00
N ALA A 16 -0.38 6.70 9.02
CA ALA A 16 -1.20 7.91 9.01
C ALA A 16 -2.00 8.04 7.72
N LEU A 17 -1.38 7.68 6.59
CA LEU A 17 -2.05 7.68 5.30
C LEU A 17 -3.20 6.67 5.28
N LEU A 18 -2.96 5.45 5.75
CA LEU A 18 -4.00 4.42 5.82
C LEU A 18 -5.16 4.88 6.70
N ASP A 19 -4.87 5.50 7.84
CA ASP A 19 -5.89 6.04 8.73
C ASP A 19 -6.74 7.11 8.01
N ALA A 20 -6.11 7.98 7.23
CA ALA A 20 -6.81 9.00 6.45
C ALA A 20 -7.75 8.38 5.42
N LEU A 21 -7.31 7.31 4.75
CA LEU A 21 -8.14 6.60 3.77
C LEU A 21 -9.31 5.88 4.44
N ASP A 22 -9.10 5.33 5.63
CA ASP A 22 -10.17 4.71 6.41
C ASP A 22 -11.23 5.74 6.82
N ARG A 23 -10.81 6.92 7.24
CA ARG A 23 -11.73 8.02 7.58
C ARG A 23 -12.52 8.49 6.38
N ALA A 24 -11.92 8.44 5.18
CA ALA A 24 -12.60 8.76 3.94
C ALA A 24 -13.50 7.62 3.44
N LYS A 25 -13.54 6.49 4.15
CA LYS A 25 -14.39 5.32 3.86
C LYS A 25 -14.09 4.69 2.50
N LEU A 26 -12.82 4.62 2.14
CA LEU A 26 -12.41 4.06 0.86
C LEU A 26 -12.37 2.53 0.86
N LYS A 27 -12.54 1.89 2.01
CA LYS A 27 -12.58 0.43 2.15
C LYS A 27 -11.30 -0.24 1.66
N VAL A 28 -10.19 0.19 2.25
CA VAL A 28 -8.86 -0.37 1.93
C VAL A 28 -8.81 -1.83 2.38
N GLY A 29 -8.51 -2.72 1.45
CA GLY A 29 -8.36 -4.15 1.74
C GLY A 29 -6.92 -4.57 1.87
N VAL A 30 -5.99 -3.91 1.18
CA VAL A 30 -4.57 -4.23 1.23
C VAL A 30 -3.76 -2.94 1.31
N ALA A 31 -2.83 -2.89 2.24
CA ALA A 31 -1.90 -1.77 2.37
C ALA A 31 -0.55 -2.27 2.90
N LEU A 32 0.51 -2.00 2.17
CA LEU A 32 1.86 -2.39 2.56
C LEU A 32 2.90 -1.51 1.86
N TRP A 33 4.04 -1.33 2.52
CA TRP A 33 5.25 -0.89 1.85
C TRP A 33 5.89 -2.07 1.13
N ALA A 34 6.27 -1.89 -0.12
CA ALA A 34 6.96 -2.92 -0.89
C ALA A 34 8.15 -2.30 -1.63
N HIS A 35 9.33 -2.88 -1.42
CA HIS A 35 10.52 -2.58 -2.23
C HIS A 35 10.46 -3.50 -3.43
N LEU A 36 9.96 -2.97 -4.56
CA LEU A 36 9.72 -3.77 -5.76
C LEU A 36 10.95 -3.75 -6.66
N ALA A 37 11.39 -4.93 -7.06
CA ALA A 37 12.59 -5.07 -7.91
C ALA A 37 12.46 -4.30 -9.23
N GLU A 38 11.27 -4.29 -9.82
CA GLU A 38 11.02 -3.62 -11.11
C GLU A 38 11.25 -2.11 -11.07
N TYR A 39 11.07 -1.49 -9.90
CA TYR A 39 11.30 -0.05 -9.71
C TYR A 39 12.57 0.27 -8.95
N ASP A 40 13.18 -0.75 -8.34
CA ASP A 40 14.33 -0.59 -7.45
C ASP A 40 14.09 0.49 -6.39
N ASP A 41 12.87 0.53 -5.88
CA ASP A 41 12.46 1.55 -4.90
C ASP A 41 11.24 1.07 -4.12
N TRP A 42 10.97 1.78 -3.03
CA TRP A 42 9.81 1.54 -2.20
C TRP A 42 8.55 2.19 -2.78
N ARG A 43 7.44 1.47 -2.69
CA ARG A 43 6.10 1.98 -2.99
C ARG A 43 5.16 1.60 -1.86
N LEU A 44 4.29 2.54 -1.48
CA LEU A 44 3.19 2.22 -0.57
C LEU A 44 2.03 1.72 -1.43
N VAL A 45 1.89 0.41 -1.48
CA VAL A 45 0.86 -0.24 -2.29
C VAL A 45 -0.45 -0.21 -1.54
N VAL A 46 -1.50 0.30 -2.19
CA VAL A 46 -2.84 0.38 -1.63
C VAL A 46 -3.83 -0.22 -2.62
N SER A 47 -4.68 -1.11 -2.12
CA SER A 47 -5.78 -1.66 -2.90
C SER A 47 -7.06 -1.49 -2.10
N ALA A 48 -8.07 -0.90 -2.73
CA ALA A 48 -9.33 -0.59 -2.07
C ALA A 48 -10.49 -0.81 -3.03
N ARG A 49 -11.59 -1.37 -2.53
CA ARG A 49 -12.77 -1.62 -3.35
C ARG A 49 -13.33 -0.34 -3.96
N ARG A 50 -13.22 0.76 -3.25
CA ARG A 50 -13.72 2.04 -3.75
C ARG A 50 -12.99 2.50 -5.00
N PHE A 51 -11.71 2.14 -5.13
CA PHE A 51 -10.91 2.46 -6.32
C PHE A 51 -11.24 1.58 -7.52
N ASP A 52 -11.69 0.34 -7.29
CA ASP A 52 -11.95 -0.62 -8.36
C ASP A 52 -13.05 -0.18 -9.31
N SER A 53 -13.99 0.64 -8.83
CA SER A 53 -15.08 1.15 -9.65
C SER A 53 -14.69 2.37 -10.49
N LEU A 54 -13.45 2.84 -10.37
CA LEU A 54 -12.95 4.05 -11.02
C LEU A 54 -11.84 3.69 -11.99
N ASP A 55 -11.63 4.52 -13.03
CA ASP A 55 -10.40 4.42 -13.80
C ASP A 55 -9.23 4.91 -12.95
N LEU A 56 -8.01 4.67 -13.43
CA LEU A 56 -6.81 4.96 -12.65
C LEU A 56 -6.68 6.45 -12.33
N ARG A 57 -7.02 7.32 -13.27
CA ARG A 57 -6.98 8.77 -13.09
C ARG A 57 -7.91 9.21 -11.95
N ASP A 58 -9.15 8.73 -11.97
CA ASP A 58 -10.14 9.08 -10.96
C ASP A 58 -9.80 8.47 -9.61
N ALA A 59 -9.23 7.27 -9.60
CA ALA A 59 -8.76 6.64 -8.36
C ALA A 59 -7.67 7.47 -7.68
N TYR A 60 -6.66 7.91 -8.42
CA TYR A 60 -5.62 8.78 -7.87
C TYR A 60 -6.17 10.15 -7.47
N GLY A 61 -7.14 10.69 -8.23
CA GLY A 61 -7.81 11.93 -7.85
C GLY A 61 -8.52 11.81 -6.50
N LEU A 62 -9.26 10.74 -6.30
CA LEU A 62 -9.93 10.47 -5.03
C LEU A 62 -8.92 10.30 -3.88
N LEU A 63 -7.82 9.60 -4.14
CA LEU A 63 -6.74 9.45 -3.17
C LEU A 63 -6.19 10.81 -2.75
N ILE A 64 -5.83 11.65 -3.71
CA ILE A 64 -5.25 12.97 -3.44
C ILE A 64 -6.23 13.85 -2.69
N ASP A 65 -7.50 13.87 -3.09
CA ASP A 65 -8.53 14.66 -2.40
C ASP A 65 -8.71 14.21 -0.96
N SER A 66 -8.68 12.90 -0.72
CA SER A 66 -8.79 12.33 0.63
C SER A 66 -7.60 12.72 1.51
N LEU A 67 -6.40 12.71 0.93
CA LEU A 67 -5.18 13.09 1.66
C LEU A 67 -5.12 14.59 1.92
N ASP A 68 -5.52 15.41 0.96
CA ASP A 68 -5.62 16.85 1.13
C ASP A 68 -6.56 17.20 2.29
N ALA A 69 -7.72 16.57 2.32
CA ALA A 69 -8.69 16.79 3.40
C ALA A 69 -8.14 16.39 4.77
N ALA A 70 -7.18 15.46 4.80
CA ALA A 70 -6.54 15.02 6.05
C ALA A 70 -5.27 15.80 6.39
N GLY A 71 -4.92 16.83 5.59
CA GLY A 71 -3.76 17.68 5.85
C GLY A 71 -2.45 17.22 5.25
N PHE A 72 -2.46 16.21 4.40
CA PHE A 72 -1.24 15.79 3.70
C PHE A 72 -0.85 16.79 2.63
N THR A 73 0.46 16.96 2.44
CA THR A 73 1.03 17.80 1.38
C THR A 73 1.85 16.92 0.46
N PRO A 74 2.24 17.40 -0.74
CA PRO A 74 3.14 16.61 -1.60
C PRO A 74 4.44 16.17 -0.90
N ARG A 75 4.94 16.97 0.05
CA ARG A 75 6.17 16.64 0.78
C ARG A 75 5.96 15.54 1.82
N THR A 76 4.76 15.44 2.39
CA THR A 76 4.46 14.46 3.45
C THR A 76 3.78 13.21 2.92
N THR A 77 3.41 13.20 1.64
CA THR A 77 2.71 12.07 1.02
C THR A 77 3.71 11.01 0.56
N PRO A 78 3.60 9.77 1.06
CA PRO A 78 4.43 8.66 0.57
C PRO A 78 4.17 8.38 -0.92
N PRO A 79 5.10 7.69 -1.61
CA PRO A 79 4.91 7.29 -3.01
C PRO A 79 3.91 6.14 -3.10
N VAL A 80 2.63 6.48 -3.25
CA VAL A 80 1.54 5.51 -3.29
C VAL A 80 1.41 4.89 -4.67
N MET A 81 1.19 3.58 -4.71
CA MET A 81 0.84 2.85 -5.91
C MET A 81 -0.50 2.17 -5.71
N ILE A 82 -1.52 2.59 -6.46
CA ILE A 82 -2.84 1.98 -6.40
C ILE A 82 -2.85 0.76 -7.32
N LEU A 83 -3.23 -0.39 -6.77
CA LEU A 83 -3.46 -1.60 -7.55
C LEU A 83 -4.90 -2.05 -7.35
N PRO A 84 -5.56 -2.59 -8.40
CA PRO A 84 -6.89 -3.15 -8.23
C PRO A 84 -6.87 -4.40 -7.35
N MET A 85 -7.98 -4.70 -6.71
CA MET A 85 -8.10 -5.90 -5.87
C MET A 85 -7.89 -7.19 -6.69
N ALA A 86 -8.14 -7.13 -8.00
CA ALA A 86 -7.93 -8.26 -8.91
C ALA A 86 -6.52 -8.40 -9.44
N ASP A 87 -5.62 -7.45 -9.13
CA ASP A 87 -4.22 -7.52 -9.56
C ASP A 87 -3.57 -8.81 -9.04
N PRO A 88 -2.77 -9.51 -9.86
CA PRO A 88 -2.16 -10.78 -9.43
C PRO A 88 -1.35 -10.67 -8.14
N PHE A 89 -0.67 -9.56 -7.93
CA PHE A 89 0.09 -9.32 -6.70
C PHE A 89 -0.84 -9.25 -5.48
N VAL A 90 -1.91 -8.47 -5.59
CA VAL A 90 -2.89 -8.28 -4.52
C VAL A 90 -3.63 -9.59 -4.23
N ARG A 91 -4.04 -10.30 -5.28
CA ARG A 91 -4.73 -11.60 -5.14
C ARG A 91 -3.86 -12.61 -4.40
N GLU A 92 -2.57 -12.68 -4.73
CA GLU A 92 -1.66 -13.62 -4.09
C GLU A 92 -1.43 -13.28 -2.62
N LEU A 93 -1.30 -11.99 -2.29
CA LEU A 93 -1.20 -11.56 -0.89
C LEU A 93 -2.43 -12.00 -0.10
N ARG A 94 -3.60 -11.79 -0.66
CA ARG A 94 -4.86 -12.17 0.00
C ARG A 94 -4.98 -13.69 0.14
N ARG A 95 -4.60 -14.44 -0.88
CA ARG A 95 -4.61 -15.90 -0.83
C ARG A 95 -3.71 -16.43 0.29
N ARG A 96 -2.53 -15.87 0.43
CA ARG A 96 -1.55 -16.33 1.42
C ARG A 96 -1.88 -15.91 2.85
N PHE A 97 -2.40 -14.69 3.03
CA PHE A 97 -2.39 -14.05 4.35
C PHE A 97 -3.75 -13.60 4.87
N ALA A 98 -4.82 -13.62 4.07
CA ALA A 98 -6.12 -13.09 4.50
C ALA A 98 -6.69 -13.80 5.74
N LYS A 99 -6.32 -15.07 5.94
CA LYS A 99 -6.75 -15.84 7.10
C LYS A 99 -5.78 -15.75 8.28
N THR A 100 -4.68 -15.05 8.12
CA THR A 100 -3.71 -14.85 9.18
C THR A 100 -4.29 -13.89 10.21
N LYS A 101 -4.20 -14.24 11.47
CA LYS A 101 -4.86 -13.54 12.57
C LYS A 101 -4.44 -12.08 12.71
N SER A 102 -3.17 -11.78 12.45
CA SER A 102 -2.66 -10.41 12.44
C SER A 102 -1.49 -10.35 11.49
N VAL A 103 -1.59 -9.45 10.50
CA VAL A 103 -0.51 -9.23 9.53
C VAL A 103 0.20 -7.91 9.78
N GLU A 104 -0.34 -7.06 10.64
CA GLU A 104 0.26 -5.75 10.92
C GLU A 104 1.68 -5.90 11.43
N GLY A 105 2.62 -5.22 10.77
CA GLY A 105 4.03 -5.29 11.09
C GLY A 105 4.77 -6.47 10.47
N MET A 106 4.08 -7.33 9.73
CA MET A 106 4.72 -8.47 9.08
C MET A 106 5.71 -7.99 8.01
N ARG A 107 6.88 -8.62 7.98
CA ARG A 107 7.91 -8.32 6.97
C ARG A 107 7.84 -9.36 5.86
N LEU A 108 8.00 -8.86 4.63
CA LEU A 108 8.12 -9.70 3.45
C LEU A 108 9.50 -9.48 2.84
N GLY A 109 10.15 -10.52 2.41
CA GLY A 109 11.47 -10.34 1.84
C GLY A 109 11.86 -11.43 0.86
N GLY A 110 12.53 -11.04 -0.22
CA GLY A 110 13.18 -11.95 -1.14
C GLY A 110 12.28 -12.98 -1.81
N GLN A 111 11.07 -12.61 -2.24
CA GLN A 111 10.13 -13.60 -2.79
C GLN A 111 9.27 -13.05 -3.91
N MET A 112 8.85 -13.95 -4.79
CA MET A 112 7.83 -13.63 -5.79
C MET A 112 6.46 -13.68 -5.14
N ILE A 113 5.66 -12.64 -5.41
CA ILE A 113 4.26 -12.58 -4.99
C ILE A 113 3.45 -12.23 -6.23
N GLY A 114 2.66 -13.18 -6.71
CA GLY A 114 1.99 -13.02 -7.99
C GLY A 114 3.03 -12.84 -9.10
N ASP A 115 2.97 -11.73 -9.79
CA ASP A 115 3.86 -11.40 -10.91
C ASP A 115 4.98 -10.41 -10.55
N ARG A 116 5.19 -10.12 -9.25
CA ARG A 116 6.20 -9.15 -8.81
C ARG A 116 7.16 -9.76 -7.82
N PHE A 117 8.44 -9.38 -7.95
CA PHE A 117 9.44 -9.75 -6.94
C PHE A 117 9.55 -8.66 -5.88
N VAL A 118 9.34 -9.06 -4.62
CA VAL A 118 9.44 -8.17 -3.46
C VAL A 118 10.77 -8.40 -2.79
N GLN A 119 11.64 -7.39 -2.79
CA GLN A 119 12.93 -7.47 -2.12
C GLN A 119 12.78 -7.33 -0.61
N ASP A 120 11.86 -6.48 -0.17
CA ASP A 120 11.51 -6.28 1.24
C ASP A 120 10.11 -5.66 1.31
N GLY A 121 9.45 -5.80 2.44
CA GLY A 121 8.13 -5.21 2.63
C GLY A 121 7.74 -5.08 4.09
N TYR A 122 6.82 -4.17 4.35
CA TYR A 122 6.21 -3.96 5.67
C TYR A 122 4.70 -3.88 5.47
N VAL A 123 3.98 -4.77 6.14
CA VAL A 123 2.53 -4.93 5.93
C VAL A 123 1.74 -4.18 7.00
N TYR A 124 0.75 -3.41 6.57
CA TYR A 124 -0.25 -2.82 7.48
C TYR A 124 -1.52 -3.66 7.51
N ARG A 125 -2.00 -4.10 6.35
CA ARG A 125 -3.30 -4.77 6.24
C ARG A 125 -3.34 -5.68 5.02
N ILE A 126 -3.93 -6.87 5.20
CA ILE A 126 -4.30 -7.77 4.10
C ILE A 126 -5.64 -8.40 4.47
N GLU A 127 -6.70 -8.04 3.74
CA GLU A 127 -8.06 -8.55 3.97
C GLU A 127 -8.67 -9.16 2.72
#